data_1f63081e0f76463687ff67766f07307d
#
_entry.id   1f63081e0f76463687ff67766f07307d
#
_cell.length_a   1.000
_cell.length_b   1.000
_cell.length_c   1.000
_cell.angle_alpha   90.00
_cell.angle_beta   90.00
_cell.angle_gamma   90.00
#
_symmetry.space_group_name_H-M   'P 1'
#
loop_
_entity.id
_entity.type
_entity.pdbx_description
1 polymer ?
#
loop_
_entity_poly.entity_id
_entity_poly.type
_entity_poly.pdbx_seq_one_letter_code
_entity_poly.pdbx_strand_id
1 'polypeptide(L)'
;MTNDVKIFAKTIEQEATEQIEKLSHHPVSDGSKVRIMPDVHAGAGCTIGTTMTIHDRVCPNLVGVDIGCGMLAVKLGRVRLDLDELDKAIRWSVPAGFCTHNYPKEWFDLSGLKCVGIDNSRALLSIGTLGGGNHFIEVDRDKSGGLWLVIHTGSRKLGLEVANWHQHRAMEAMTKPASEEISRVVAEYKAAGRQKEIAGALAELRKQHSDFGAPDLAYLTGELMDDYLSDMEIIQRYAEANRQAIAKAILKAMHIVPQEQFTTVHNYIDHESMILRKGAVSAKKGERLIIPMNMRDGSLICIGKGNDDWNQSAPHGAGRLMSRSKARESISLGAYRESMRNVHSSCISYDTIDEAPFAYKDMKEIMGCIGPTCDVLEVIKPIYNFKASS
;
A
#
# COMPACT_ATOMS: atom_id res chain seq x y z
N MET A 1 20.05 8.33 -19.75
CA MET A 1 18.76 8.84 -20.30
C MET A 1 18.08 9.61 -19.18
N THR A 2 17.53 10.79 -19.43
CA THR A 2 16.76 11.52 -18.41
C THR A 2 15.45 10.76 -18.21
N ASN A 3 15.21 10.26 -16.99
CA ASN A 3 13.97 9.56 -16.65
C ASN A 3 12.78 10.52 -16.78
N ASP A 4 11.64 10.03 -17.27
CA ASP A 4 10.39 10.80 -17.41
C ASP A 4 9.68 10.86 -16.03
N VAL A 5 10.12 11.83 -15.20
CA VAL A 5 9.57 12.05 -13.85
C VAL A 5 8.68 13.28 -13.86
N LYS A 6 7.42 13.14 -13.39
CA LYS A 6 6.49 14.27 -13.20
C LYS A 6 5.91 14.24 -11.78
N ILE A 7 5.82 15.42 -11.18
CA ILE A 7 5.31 15.62 -9.83
C ILE A 7 4.03 16.43 -9.89
N PHE A 8 2.94 15.91 -9.35
CA PHE A 8 1.62 16.56 -9.35
C PHE A 8 1.23 17.16 -7.98
N ALA A 9 2.13 17.03 -6.99
CA ALA A 9 1.93 17.57 -5.66
C ALA A 9 2.27 19.06 -5.58
N LYS A 10 1.51 19.82 -4.77
CA LYS A 10 1.81 21.22 -4.44
C LYS A 10 2.74 21.33 -3.23
N THR A 11 2.56 20.45 -2.26
CA THR A 11 3.33 20.44 -1.02
C THR A 11 4.09 19.11 -0.92
N ILE A 12 5.41 19.18 -0.77
CA ILE A 12 6.30 18.02 -0.65
C ILE A 12 7.29 18.30 0.48
N GLU A 13 7.48 17.36 1.38
CA GLU A 13 8.50 17.43 2.43
C GLU A 13 9.90 17.12 1.85
N GLN A 14 10.93 17.61 2.53
CA GLN A 14 12.32 17.47 2.05
C GLN A 14 12.72 16.01 1.88
N GLU A 15 12.42 15.15 2.86
CA GLU A 15 12.73 13.71 2.80
C GLU A 15 12.10 13.02 1.57
N ALA A 16 10.85 13.38 1.24
CA ALA A 16 10.19 12.86 0.04
C ALA A 16 10.89 13.35 -1.24
N THR A 17 11.36 14.59 -1.29
CA THR A 17 12.11 15.13 -2.43
C THR A 17 13.41 14.34 -2.63
N GLU A 18 14.16 14.09 -1.58
CA GLU A 18 15.40 13.31 -1.62
C GLU A 18 15.15 11.86 -2.10
N GLN A 19 14.05 11.24 -1.65
CA GLN A 19 13.65 9.91 -2.12
C GLN A 19 13.27 9.89 -3.60
N ILE A 20 12.58 10.91 -4.12
CA ILE A 20 12.25 11.05 -5.54
C ILE A 20 13.53 11.21 -6.37
N GLU A 21 14.44 12.06 -5.93
CA GLU A 21 15.75 12.26 -6.60
C GLU A 21 16.54 10.96 -6.66
N LYS A 22 16.64 10.24 -5.54
CA LYS A 22 17.30 8.93 -5.47
C LYS A 22 16.69 7.93 -6.45
N LEU A 23 15.37 7.83 -6.50
CA LEU A 23 14.66 6.95 -7.43
C LEU A 23 14.92 7.35 -8.89
N SER A 24 14.87 8.65 -9.20
CA SER A 24 15.02 9.17 -10.56
C SER A 24 16.40 8.92 -11.19
N HIS A 25 17.42 8.72 -10.37
CA HIS A 25 18.79 8.40 -10.80
C HIS A 25 19.15 6.92 -10.68
N HIS A 26 18.23 6.09 -10.18
CA HIS A 26 18.49 4.68 -9.95
C HIS A 26 18.13 3.83 -11.18
N PRO A 27 18.95 2.80 -11.54
CA PRO A 27 18.70 1.95 -12.71
C PRO A 27 17.30 1.30 -12.76
N VAL A 28 16.66 1.08 -11.60
CA VAL A 28 15.31 0.50 -11.53
C VAL A 28 14.26 1.34 -12.26
N SER A 29 14.50 2.64 -12.42
CA SER A 29 13.58 3.57 -13.11
C SER A 29 13.98 3.88 -14.55
N ASP A 30 15.07 3.28 -15.07
CA ASP A 30 15.53 3.53 -16.44
C ASP A 30 14.45 3.20 -17.48
N GLY A 31 14.14 4.18 -18.34
CA GLY A 31 13.10 4.05 -19.36
C GLY A 31 11.66 4.08 -18.85
N SER A 32 11.46 4.20 -17.54
CA SER A 32 10.13 4.23 -16.92
C SER A 32 9.54 5.64 -16.86
N LYS A 33 8.20 5.71 -16.93
CA LYS A 33 7.43 6.89 -16.56
C LYS A 33 7.19 6.87 -15.06
N VAL A 34 7.83 7.75 -14.30
CA VAL A 34 7.60 7.93 -12.86
C VAL A 34 6.64 9.10 -12.65
N ARG A 35 5.58 8.86 -11.91
CA ARG A 35 4.55 9.87 -11.61
C ARG A 35 4.31 9.93 -10.11
N ILE A 36 4.44 11.13 -9.55
CA ILE A 36 4.33 11.40 -8.12
C ILE A 36 2.99 12.08 -7.86
N MET A 37 2.14 11.41 -7.07
CA MET A 37 0.77 11.82 -6.80
C MET A 37 0.69 13.01 -5.82
N PRO A 38 -0.44 13.75 -5.78
CA PRO A 38 -0.63 14.90 -4.89
C PRO A 38 -0.47 14.62 -3.40
N ASP A 39 -0.77 13.39 -2.98
CA ASP A 39 -0.69 12.92 -1.58
C ASP A 39 0.70 12.41 -1.17
N VAL A 40 1.71 12.65 -1.99
CA VAL A 40 3.09 12.19 -1.75
C VAL A 40 3.60 12.57 -0.37
N HIS A 41 4.28 11.62 0.25
CA HIS A 41 5.03 11.79 1.51
C HIS A 41 6.13 10.72 1.61
N ALA A 42 7.07 10.90 2.53
CA ALA A 42 8.17 9.96 2.73
C ALA A 42 7.65 8.57 3.13
N GLY A 43 8.29 7.54 2.62
CA GLY A 43 7.98 6.14 2.87
C GLY A 43 9.23 5.29 3.05
N ALA A 44 9.07 4.03 3.46
CA ALA A 44 10.20 3.10 3.52
C ALA A 44 10.70 2.77 2.11
N GLY A 45 11.98 3.05 1.83
CA GLY A 45 12.66 2.79 0.56
C GLY A 45 12.36 3.80 -0.55
N CYS A 46 11.12 4.24 -0.71
CA CYS A 46 10.73 5.33 -1.62
C CYS A 46 9.42 5.98 -1.17
N THR A 47 9.07 7.11 -1.79
CA THR A 47 7.85 7.86 -1.49
C THR A 47 6.59 7.03 -1.68
N ILE A 48 5.62 7.22 -0.76
CA ILE A 48 4.22 6.84 -0.94
C ILE A 48 3.57 7.89 -1.84
N GLY A 49 2.67 7.50 -2.73
CA GLY A 49 2.14 8.34 -3.80
C GLY A 49 2.98 8.24 -5.09
N THR A 50 3.66 7.12 -5.30
CA THR A 50 4.49 6.88 -6.50
C THR A 50 3.84 5.88 -7.43
N THR A 51 3.84 6.18 -8.74
CA THR A 51 3.53 5.22 -9.79
C THR A 51 4.66 5.16 -10.82
N MET A 52 4.91 3.97 -11.37
CA MET A 52 5.99 3.76 -12.32
C MET A 52 5.61 2.68 -13.34
N THR A 53 5.89 2.90 -14.63
CA THR A 53 5.79 1.83 -15.62
C THR A 53 6.92 0.83 -15.42
N ILE A 54 6.60 -0.46 -15.51
CA ILE A 54 7.54 -1.57 -15.33
C ILE A 54 7.87 -2.17 -16.70
N HIS A 55 9.14 -2.51 -16.90
CA HIS A 55 9.64 -3.17 -18.12
C HIS A 55 10.28 -4.53 -17.78
N ASP A 56 11.59 -4.53 -17.59
CA ASP A 56 12.41 -5.73 -17.39
C ASP A 56 12.90 -5.93 -15.95
N ARG A 57 12.49 -5.05 -15.03
CA ARG A 57 12.93 -5.05 -13.64
C ARG A 57 11.88 -4.51 -12.69
N VAL A 58 11.86 -5.02 -11.47
CA VAL A 58 10.94 -4.61 -10.42
C VAL A 58 11.62 -4.57 -9.05
N CYS A 59 11.39 -3.50 -8.28
CA CYS A 59 11.83 -3.42 -6.90
C CYS A 59 10.62 -3.68 -5.97
N PRO A 60 10.65 -4.73 -5.13
CA PRO A 60 9.53 -5.02 -4.21
C PRO A 60 9.23 -3.88 -3.24
N ASN A 61 10.23 -3.16 -2.75
CA ASN A 61 10.03 -2.00 -1.89
C ASN A 61 9.30 -0.83 -2.56
N LEU A 62 9.31 -0.75 -3.91
CA LEU A 62 8.52 0.24 -4.65
C LEU A 62 7.03 -0.11 -4.71
N VAL A 63 6.60 -1.33 -4.35
CA VAL A 63 5.20 -1.69 -4.09
C VAL A 63 4.87 -1.44 -2.62
N GLY A 64 5.80 -1.75 -1.74
CA GLY A 64 5.65 -1.68 -0.29
C GLY A 64 5.31 -3.03 0.33
N VAL A 65 5.37 -3.07 1.66
CA VAL A 65 5.26 -4.32 2.43
C VAL A 65 3.82 -4.80 2.62
N ASP A 66 2.82 -3.94 2.50
CA ASP A 66 1.40 -4.32 2.57
C ASP A 66 0.84 -4.45 1.15
N ILE A 67 1.28 -5.52 0.45
CA ILE A 67 0.83 -5.83 -0.90
C ILE A 67 -0.68 -6.00 -0.93
N GLY A 68 -1.36 -5.37 -1.89
CA GLY A 68 -2.81 -5.45 -2.04
C GLY A 68 -3.60 -4.67 -0.98
N CYS A 69 -2.92 -3.82 -0.16
CA CYS A 69 -3.63 -2.88 0.71
C CYS A 69 -4.58 -2.02 -0.11
N GLY A 70 -5.79 -1.81 0.41
CA GLY A 70 -6.84 -1.13 -0.34
C GLY A 70 -8.10 -0.94 0.45
N MET A 71 -9.08 -0.39 -0.26
CA MET A 71 -10.39 -0.04 0.27
C MET A 71 -11.46 -0.95 -0.32
N LEU A 72 -12.43 -1.34 0.51
CA LEU A 72 -13.72 -1.86 0.06
C LEU A 72 -14.79 -0.86 0.47
N ALA A 73 -15.49 -0.29 -0.50
CA ALA A 73 -16.63 0.60 -0.29
C ALA A 73 -17.93 -0.15 -0.58
N VAL A 74 -18.81 -0.21 0.42
CA VAL A 74 -20.09 -0.95 0.37
C VAL A 74 -21.23 0.03 0.62
N LYS A 75 -22.11 0.21 -0.36
CA LYS A 75 -23.29 1.07 -0.23
C LYS A 75 -24.39 0.34 0.52
N LEU A 76 -24.73 0.85 1.69
CA LEU A 76 -25.79 0.31 2.55
C LEU A 76 -27.18 0.86 2.19
N GLY A 77 -27.20 2.06 1.56
CA GLY A 77 -28.45 2.79 1.29
C GLY A 77 -28.96 3.52 2.54
N ARG A 78 -30.25 3.86 2.54
CA ARG A 78 -30.90 4.55 3.67
C ARG A 78 -31.37 3.52 4.71
N VAL A 79 -30.43 3.13 5.60
CA VAL A 79 -30.71 2.21 6.70
C VAL A 79 -30.61 2.94 8.04
N ARG A 80 -31.40 2.50 9.02
CA ARG A 80 -31.22 2.93 10.40
C ARG A 80 -30.10 2.08 11.01
N LEU A 81 -29.05 2.72 11.50
CA LEU A 81 -27.90 2.07 12.08
C LEU A 81 -27.70 2.58 13.52
N ASP A 82 -27.67 1.67 14.48
CA ASP A 82 -27.24 1.93 15.83
C ASP A 82 -25.71 1.84 15.89
N LEU A 83 -25.03 2.95 16.21
CA LEU A 83 -23.58 3.03 16.16
C LEU A 83 -22.89 2.33 17.34
N ASP A 84 -23.56 2.23 18.50
CA ASP A 84 -23.06 1.48 19.65
C ASP A 84 -23.16 -0.03 19.40
N GLU A 85 -24.24 -0.49 18.77
CA GLU A 85 -24.38 -1.89 18.35
C GLU A 85 -23.36 -2.23 17.26
N LEU A 86 -23.10 -1.32 16.32
CA LEU A 86 -22.09 -1.48 15.28
C LEU A 86 -20.70 -1.61 15.90
N ASP A 87 -20.33 -0.74 16.85
CA ASP A 87 -19.02 -0.81 17.52
C ASP A 87 -18.83 -2.14 18.25
N LYS A 88 -19.85 -2.62 18.97
CA LYS A 88 -19.83 -3.93 19.62
C LYS A 88 -19.70 -5.08 18.60
N ALA A 89 -20.44 -5.01 17.51
CA ALA A 89 -20.40 -6.02 16.45
C ALA A 89 -19.02 -6.10 15.80
N ILE A 90 -18.39 -4.95 15.50
CA ILE A 90 -17.03 -4.89 14.94
C ILE A 90 -16.02 -5.48 15.93
N ARG A 91 -16.04 -5.06 17.19
CA ARG A 91 -15.11 -5.56 18.22
C ARG A 91 -15.24 -7.05 18.47
N TRP A 92 -16.43 -7.60 18.35
CA TRP A 92 -16.68 -9.04 18.51
C TRP A 92 -16.27 -9.85 17.29
N SER A 93 -16.51 -9.36 16.08
CA SER A 93 -16.38 -10.16 14.86
C SER A 93 -15.10 -9.91 14.07
N VAL A 94 -14.39 -8.78 14.32
CA VAL A 94 -13.22 -8.36 13.55
C VAL A 94 -12.02 -8.17 14.48
N PRO A 95 -11.15 -9.18 14.64
CA PRO A 95 -9.90 -9.01 15.37
C PRO A 95 -9.06 -7.88 14.78
N ALA A 96 -8.40 -7.10 15.65
CA ALA A 96 -7.62 -5.94 15.26
C ALA A 96 -6.21 -6.00 15.88
N GLY A 97 -5.29 -5.16 15.41
CA GLY A 97 -3.89 -5.18 15.81
C GLY A 97 -3.21 -6.49 15.40
N PHE A 98 -2.57 -7.17 16.36
CA PHE A 98 -1.87 -8.44 16.15
C PHE A 98 -2.78 -9.67 16.33
N CYS A 99 -4.04 -9.48 16.69
CA CYS A 99 -5.00 -10.57 16.93
C CYS A 99 -5.44 -11.22 15.62
N THR A 100 -5.71 -12.53 15.71
CA THR A 100 -6.27 -13.36 14.64
C THR A 100 -7.52 -14.06 15.12
N HIS A 101 -8.25 -14.69 14.21
CA HIS A 101 -9.32 -15.59 14.56
C HIS A 101 -8.77 -16.89 15.19
N ASN A 102 -9.59 -17.59 15.98
CA ASN A 102 -9.25 -18.91 16.54
C ASN A 102 -9.46 -20.06 15.52
N TYR A 103 -10.18 -19.80 14.43
CA TYR A 103 -10.41 -20.73 13.32
C TYR A 103 -10.57 -19.93 12.02
N PRO A 104 -10.20 -20.53 10.85
CA PRO A 104 -10.33 -19.86 9.57
C PRO A 104 -11.77 -19.44 9.28
N LYS A 105 -11.98 -18.20 8.84
CA LYS A 105 -13.31 -17.70 8.43
C LYS A 105 -13.64 -18.02 6.99
N GLU A 106 -12.62 -18.02 6.15
CA GLU A 106 -12.70 -18.38 4.73
C GLU A 106 -11.49 -19.25 4.40
N TRP A 107 -11.66 -20.17 3.46
CA TRP A 107 -10.54 -20.93 2.93
C TRP A 107 -9.87 -20.13 1.81
N PHE A 108 -8.55 -20.20 1.75
CA PHE A 108 -7.77 -19.56 0.70
C PHE A 108 -6.58 -20.44 0.31
N ASP A 109 -6.36 -20.61 -1.02
CA ASP A 109 -5.27 -21.42 -1.54
C ASP A 109 -3.96 -20.61 -1.61
N LEU A 110 -2.97 -21.02 -0.86
CA LEU A 110 -1.63 -20.46 -0.81
C LEU A 110 -0.58 -21.37 -1.49
N SER A 111 -0.99 -22.49 -2.08
CA SER A 111 -0.06 -23.49 -2.63
C SER A 111 0.76 -22.99 -3.82
N GLY A 112 0.31 -21.92 -4.50
CA GLY A 112 1.00 -21.31 -5.63
C GLY A 112 2.14 -20.36 -5.26
N LEU A 113 2.33 -20.03 -3.97
CA LEU A 113 3.38 -19.12 -3.53
C LEU A 113 4.77 -19.70 -3.78
N LYS A 114 5.65 -18.89 -4.37
CA LYS A 114 7.08 -19.16 -4.53
C LYS A 114 7.86 -18.83 -3.27
N CYS A 115 7.37 -17.88 -2.49
CA CYS A 115 7.91 -17.53 -1.18
C CYS A 115 7.82 -18.72 -0.23
N VAL A 116 8.93 -19.07 0.42
CA VAL A 116 9.03 -20.20 1.34
C VAL A 116 9.08 -19.73 2.80
N GLY A 117 8.73 -20.62 3.72
CA GLY A 117 8.78 -20.33 5.17
C GLY A 117 7.54 -19.59 5.71
N ILE A 118 6.46 -19.51 4.93
CA ILE A 118 5.19 -18.89 5.32
C ILE A 118 4.45 -19.76 6.33
N ASP A 119 3.92 -19.12 7.38
CA ASP A 119 2.97 -19.75 8.30
C ASP A 119 1.55 -19.71 7.69
N ASN A 120 1.24 -20.73 6.86
CA ASN A 120 -0.05 -20.85 6.20
C ASN A 120 -1.22 -20.89 7.20
N SER A 121 -1.04 -21.51 8.37
CA SER A 121 -2.09 -21.58 9.40
C SER A 121 -2.42 -20.18 9.92
N ARG A 122 -1.42 -19.40 10.26
CA ARG A 122 -1.59 -18.02 10.70
C ARG A 122 -2.18 -17.13 9.59
N ALA A 123 -1.78 -17.33 8.35
CA ALA A 123 -2.35 -16.61 7.21
C ALA A 123 -3.86 -16.85 7.12
N LEU A 124 -4.32 -18.12 7.16
CA LEU A 124 -5.74 -18.44 7.11
C LEU A 124 -6.52 -17.89 8.31
N LEU A 125 -5.94 -17.88 9.52
CA LEU A 125 -6.54 -17.27 10.71
C LEU A 125 -6.61 -15.73 10.63
N SER A 126 -5.84 -15.11 9.74
CA SER A 126 -5.80 -13.65 9.58
C SER A 126 -6.84 -13.10 8.59
N ILE A 127 -7.51 -13.95 7.79
CA ILE A 127 -8.60 -13.50 6.92
C ILE A 127 -9.80 -13.06 7.77
N GLY A 128 -10.33 -11.88 7.50
CA GLY A 128 -11.38 -11.25 8.28
C GLY A 128 -10.86 -10.45 9.48
N THR A 129 -9.57 -10.04 9.47
CA THR A 129 -8.96 -9.21 10.52
C THR A 129 -8.54 -7.84 10.01
N LEU A 130 -8.71 -6.80 10.82
CA LEU A 130 -8.42 -5.44 10.42
C LEU A 130 -6.92 -5.13 10.43
N GLY A 131 -6.21 -5.54 11.48
CA GLY A 131 -4.84 -5.12 11.74
C GLY A 131 -4.74 -3.78 12.45
N GLY A 132 -3.60 -3.11 12.32
CA GLY A 132 -3.30 -1.85 12.98
C GLY A 132 -2.79 -0.77 12.01
N GLY A 133 -2.19 0.27 12.54
CA GLY A 133 -1.66 1.38 11.75
C GLY A 133 -2.76 2.27 11.16
N ASN A 134 -2.69 2.51 9.84
CA ASN A 134 -3.68 3.34 9.14
C ASN A 134 -4.97 2.59 8.75
N HIS A 135 -5.08 1.30 9.06
CA HIS A 135 -6.29 0.52 8.76
C HIS A 135 -7.48 0.99 9.58
N PHE A 136 -8.67 0.95 8.99
CA PHE A 136 -9.90 1.41 9.64
C PHE A 136 -11.16 0.74 9.07
N ILE A 137 -12.24 0.83 9.84
CA ILE A 137 -13.61 0.56 9.40
C ILE A 137 -14.40 1.83 9.66
N GLU A 138 -15.04 2.37 8.64
CA GLU A 138 -15.77 3.64 8.70
C GLU A 138 -17.17 3.47 8.15
N VAL A 139 -18.13 4.19 8.71
CA VAL A 139 -19.43 4.38 8.10
C VAL A 139 -19.59 5.85 7.78
N ASP A 140 -19.76 6.11 6.51
CA ASP A 140 -19.93 7.44 5.93
C ASP A 140 -21.36 7.70 5.51
N ARG A 141 -21.76 8.96 5.51
CA ARG A 141 -23.06 9.42 5.00
C ARG A 141 -22.88 10.24 3.73
N ASP A 142 -23.63 9.90 2.70
CA ASP A 142 -23.71 10.67 1.46
C ASP A 142 -24.69 11.85 1.59
N LYS A 143 -24.68 12.74 0.59
CA LYS A 143 -25.56 13.94 0.56
C LYS A 143 -27.06 13.59 0.53
N SER A 144 -27.41 12.40 0.06
CA SER A 144 -28.79 11.93 -0.01
C SER A 144 -29.27 11.29 1.32
N GLY A 145 -28.37 11.15 2.30
CA GLY A 145 -28.60 10.46 3.57
C GLY A 145 -28.39 8.95 3.51
N GLY A 146 -27.92 8.42 2.39
CA GLY A 146 -27.48 7.03 2.26
C GLY A 146 -26.17 6.78 3.03
N LEU A 147 -25.97 5.54 3.49
CA LEU A 147 -24.78 5.14 4.23
C LEU A 147 -23.86 4.27 3.38
N TRP A 148 -22.58 4.40 3.63
CA TRP A 148 -21.50 3.62 3.06
C TRP A 148 -20.67 3.00 4.16
N LEU A 149 -20.40 1.70 4.08
CA LEU A 149 -19.40 1.03 4.90
C LEU A 149 -18.08 1.02 4.13
N VAL A 150 -17.03 1.59 4.71
CA VAL A 150 -15.70 1.68 4.10
C VAL A 150 -14.71 0.91 4.96
N ILE A 151 -14.00 -0.05 4.36
CA ILE A 151 -13.04 -0.92 5.04
C ILE A 151 -11.69 -0.74 4.40
N HIS A 152 -10.70 -0.31 5.17
CA HIS A 152 -9.31 -0.18 4.77
C HIS A 152 -8.46 -1.23 5.46
N THR A 153 -7.96 -2.20 4.72
CA THR A 153 -7.00 -3.20 5.21
C THR A 153 -6.32 -3.91 4.03
N GLY A 154 -5.24 -4.62 4.32
CA GLY A 154 -4.40 -5.28 3.33
C GLY A 154 -4.16 -6.76 3.61
N SER A 155 -3.00 -7.24 3.20
CA SER A 155 -2.59 -8.64 3.22
C SER A 155 -2.03 -9.12 4.56
N ARG A 156 -2.10 -8.32 5.59
CA ARG A 156 -1.67 -8.65 6.93
C ARG A 156 -0.19 -9.06 6.97
N LYS A 157 0.19 -9.92 7.93
CA LYS A 157 1.56 -10.43 8.06
C LYS A 157 2.03 -11.21 6.81
N LEU A 158 1.11 -11.86 6.10
CA LEU A 158 1.43 -12.64 4.91
C LEU A 158 2.09 -11.78 3.81
N GLY A 159 1.49 -10.64 3.48
CA GLY A 159 2.08 -9.73 2.48
C GLY A 159 3.42 -9.16 2.90
N LEU A 160 3.60 -8.82 4.19
CA LEU A 160 4.89 -8.40 4.75
C LEU A 160 5.97 -9.48 4.57
N GLU A 161 5.65 -10.74 4.87
CA GLU A 161 6.59 -11.85 4.72
C GLU A 161 7.00 -12.06 3.26
N VAL A 162 6.03 -12.04 2.33
CA VAL A 162 6.28 -12.16 0.89
C VAL A 162 7.10 -10.99 0.36
N ALA A 163 6.72 -9.75 0.68
CA ALA A 163 7.46 -8.56 0.25
C ALA A 163 8.92 -8.59 0.73
N ASN A 164 9.15 -8.90 2.00
CA ASN A 164 10.48 -8.98 2.58
C ASN A 164 11.31 -10.11 1.97
N TRP A 165 10.71 -11.27 1.70
CA TRP A 165 11.41 -12.39 1.09
C TRP A 165 11.91 -12.03 -0.32
N HIS A 166 11.07 -11.43 -1.16
CA HIS A 166 11.45 -11.01 -2.50
C HIS A 166 12.45 -9.83 -2.48
N GLN A 167 12.30 -8.87 -1.55
CA GLN A 167 13.29 -7.80 -1.39
C GLN A 167 14.65 -8.35 -0.97
N HIS A 168 14.68 -9.36 -0.10
CA HIS A 168 15.93 -10.02 0.27
C HIS A 168 16.58 -10.71 -0.93
N ARG A 169 15.79 -11.42 -1.75
CA ARG A 169 16.29 -12.03 -3.00
C ARG A 169 16.81 -10.99 -4.00
N ALA A 170 16.16 -9.83 -4.10
CA ALA A 170 16.66 -8.72 -4.91
C ALA A 170 18.03 -8.24 -4.43
N MET A 171 18.18 -8.03 -3.11
CA MET A 171 19.45 -7.65 -2.51
C MET A 171 20.53 -8.72 -2.75
N GLU A 172 20.21 -10.01 -2.57
CA GLU A 172 21.14 -11.10 -2.84
C GLU A 172 21.58 -11.14 -4.30
N ALA A 173 20.65 -10.99 -5.23
CA ALA A 173 20.95 -11.02 -6.67
C ALA A 173 21.86 -9.85 -7.08
N MET A 174 21.75 -8.69 -6.44
CA MET A 174 22.56 -7.50 -6.76
C MET A 174 23.87 -7.41 -6.01
N THR A 175 23.97 -8.03 -4.83
CA THR A 175 25.21 -7.99 -4.01
C THR A 175 26.10 -9.21 -4.20
N LYS A 176 25.63 -10.25 -4.89
CA LYS A 176 26.43 -11.43 -5.21
C LYS A 176 26.69 -11.48 -6.72
N PRO A 177 27.95 -11.64 -7.14
CA PRO A 177 28.24 -11.82 -8.56
C PRO A 177 27.54 -13.08 -9.09
N ALA A 178 26.97 -13.00 -10.30
CA ALA A 178 26.33 -14.12 -10.95
C ALA A 178 27.31 -15.30 -11.11
N SER A 179 26.79 -16.53 -11.03
CA SER A 179 27.60 -17.75 -11.20
C SER A 179 28.37 -17.77 -12.52
N GLU A 180 27.77 -17.26 -13.59
CA GLU A 180 28.37 -17.09 -14.91
C GLU A 180 29.52 -16.09 -14.91
N GLU A 181 29.39 -14.99 -14.19
CA GLU A 181 30.44 -13.98 -14.03
C GLU A 181 31.62 -14.52 -13.24
N ILE A 182 31.37 -15.25 -12.15
CA ILE A 182 32.41 -15.98 -11.40
C ILE A 182 33.11 -16.96 -12.33
N SER A 183 32.36 -17.74 -13.10
CA SER A 183 32.88 -18.74 -14.02
C SER A 183 33.73 -18.10 -15.12
N ARG A 184 33.30 -16.96 -15.65
CA ARG A 184 34.04 -16.18 -16.65
C ARG A 184 35.38 -15.70 -16.10
N VAL A 185 35.39 -15.04 -14.93
CA VAL A 185 36.63 -14.57 -14.27
C VAL A 185 37.58 -15.74 -14.03
N VAL A 186 37.06 -16.87 -13.52
CA VAL A 186 37.89 -18.06 -13.28
C VAL A 186 38.50 -18.59 -14.59
N ALA A 187 37.71 -18.65 -15.69
CA ALA A 187 38.19 -19.11 -16.98
C ALA A 187 39.24 -18.19 -17.59
N GLU A 188 39.08 -16.86 -17.53
CA GLU A 188 40.03 -15.86 -18.01
C GLU A 188 41.37 -15.96 -17.29
N TYR A 189 41.38 -16.05 -15.95
CA TYR A 189 42.59 -16.16 -15.17
C TYR A 189 43.28 -17.50 -15.39
N LYS A 190 42.54 -18.61 -15.58
CA LYS A 190 43.12 -19.90 -15.93
C LYS A 190 43.76 -19.88 -17.31
N ALA A 191 43.10 -19.31 -18.33
CA ALA A 191 43.63 -19.18 -19.67
C ALA A 191 44.89 -18.33 -19.73
N ALA A 192 45.01 -17.30 -18.87
CA ALA A 192 46.17 -16.46 -18.73
C ALA A 192 47.32 -17.07 -17.88
N GLY A 193 47.16 -18.28 -17.36
CA GLY A 193 48.14 -18.92 -16.48
C GLY A 193 48.26 -18.32 -15.07
N ARG A 194 47.25 -17.49 -14.65
CA ARG A 194 47.28 -16.69 -13.41
C ARG A 194 46.41 -17.33 -12.31
N GLN A 195 46.45 -18.64 -12.15
CA GLN A 195 45.55 -19.38 -11.23
C GLN A 195 45.69 -18.92 -9.77
N LYS A 196 46.91 -18.51 -9.36
CA LYS A 196 47.16 -18.04 -7.99
C LYS A 196 46.44 -16.72 -7.63
N GLU A 197 46.04 -15.97 -8.65
CA GLU A 197 45.40 -14.66 -8.48
C GLU A 197 43.88 -14.75 -8.51
N ILE A 198 43.30 -15.93 -8.83
CA ILE A 198 41.83 -16.12 -8.90
C ILE A 198 41.11 -15.73 -7.61
N ALA A 199 41.66 -16.12 -6.46
CA ALA A 199 41.05 -15.79 -5.16
C ALA A 199 41.00 -14.26 -4.93
N GLY A 200 42.03 -13.52 -5.31
CA GLY A 200 42.04 -12.07 -5.24
C GLY A 200 41.07 -11.41 -6.20
N ALA A 201 41.01 -11.90 -7.46
CA ALA A 201 40.09 -11.39 -8.45
C ALA A 201 38.60 -11.62 -8.06
N LEU A 202 38.29 -12.78 -7.48
CA LEU A 202 36.94 -13.07 -6.95
C LEU A 202 36.59 -12.25 -5.70
N ALA A 203 37.60 -11.92 -4.85
CA ALA A 203 37.41 -11.04 -3.72
C ALA A 203 37.05 -9.61 -4.18
N GLU A 204 37.80 -9.10 -5.19
CA GLU A 204 37.54 -7.78 -5.77
C GLU A 204 36.18 -7.73 -6.47
N LEU A 205 35.82 -8.76 -7.26
CA LEU A 205 34.51 -8.88 -7.87
C LEU A 205 33.38 -8.84 -6.82
N ARG A 206 33.50 -9.59 -5.72
CA ARG A 206 32.54 -9.56 -4.62
C ARG A 206 32.45 -8.20 -3.96
N LYS A 207 33.58 -7.50 -3.80
CA LYS A 207 33.62 -6.15 -3.25
C LYS A 207 32.88 -5.16 -4.15
N GLN A 208 33.09 -5.21 -5.46
CA GLN A 208 32.37 -4.36 -6.42
C GLN A 208 30.85 -4.57 -6.35
N HIS A 209 30.40 -5.80 -6.18
CA HIS A 209 28.96 -6.12 -5.99
C HIS A 209 28.44 -5.71 -4.60
N SER A 210 29.28 -5.76 -3.54
CA SER A 210 28.88 -5.35 -2.18
C SER A 210 28.70 -3.83 -2.01
N ASP A 211 29.34 -3.03 -2.86
CA ASP A 211 29.23 -1.56 -2.87
C ASP A 211 27.92 -1.05 -3.54
N PHE A 212 26.89 -1.90 -3.64
CA PHE A 212 25.57 -1.49 -4.11
C PHE A 212 24.94 -0.46 -3.15
N GLY A 213 25.05 0.82 -3.51
CA GLY A 213 24.80 1.96 -2.63
C GLY A 213 23.32 2.25 -2.28
N ALA A 214 22.37 1.37 -2.67
CA ALA A 214 20.96 1.59 -2.44
C ALA A 214 20.18 0.27 -2.20
N PRO A 215 20.40 -0.43 -1.09
CA PRO A 215 19.76 -1.72 -0.80
C PRO A 215 18.23 -1.65 -0.82
N ASP A 216 17.65 -0.51 -0.45
CA ASP A 216 16.20 -0.28 -0.49
C ASP A 216 15.61 -0.27 -1.91
N LEU A 217 16.44 -0.01 -2.93
CA LEU A 217 16.05 -0.01 -4.34
C LEU A 217 16.57 -1.23 -5.10
N ALA A 218 17.05 -2.26 -4.40
CA ALA A 218 17.42 -3.51 -5.03
C ALA A 218 16.22 -4.08 -5.80
N TYR A 219 16.47 -4.59 -7.02
CA TYR A 219 15.43 -5.03 -7.93
C TYR A 219 15.65 -6.44 -8.46
N LEU A 220 14.57 -7.04 -8.89
CA LEU A 220 14.49 -8.36 -9.51
C LEU A 220 14.39 -8.22 -11.03
N THR A 221 14.94 -9.21 -11.75
CA THR A 221 14.86 -9.33 -13.21
C THR A 221 14.57 -10.78 -13.60
N GLY A 222 14.12 -11.01 -14.83
CA GLY A 222 13.90 -12.37 -15.37
C GLY A 222 13.01 -13.21 -14.47
N GLU A 223 13.37 -14.48 -14.25
CA GLU A 223 12.58 -15.44 -13.47
C GLU A 223 12.27 -14.97 -12.03
N LEU A 224 13.21 -14.25 -11.41
CA LEU A 224 12.96 -13.69 -10.06
C LEU A 224 11.86 -12.61 -10.05
N MET A 225 11.77 -11.83 -11.12
CA MET A 225 10.68 -10.87 -11.32
C MET A 225 9.36 -11.59 -11.55
N ASP A 226 9.35 -12.63 -12.40
CA ASP A 226 8.15 -13.42 -12.68
C ASP A 226 7.61 -14.11 -11.41
N ASP A 227 8.50 -14.69 -10.61
CA ASP A 227 8.15 -15.25 -9.29
C ASP A 227 7.49 -14.22 -8.38
N TYR A 228 8.04 -12.99 -8.31
CA TYR A 228 7.48 -11.91 -7.49
C TYR A 228 6.10 -11.46 -7.99
N LEU A 229 5.94 -11.30 -9.29
CA LEU A 229 4.66 -10.92 -9.89
C LEU A 229 3.58 -11.98 -9.61
N SER A 230 3.94 -13.27 -9.73
CA SER A 230 3.04 -14.38 -9.40
C SER A 230 2.60 -14.37 -7.94
N ASP A 231 3.55 -14.25 -7.01
CA ASP A 231 3.25 -14.19 -5.57
C ASP A 231 2.39 -12.96 -5.23
N MET A 232 2.71 -11.81 -5.81
CA MET A 232 1.97 -10.58 -5.59
C MET A 232 0.50 -10.70 -6.02
N GLU A 233 0.20 -11.39 -7.13
CA GLU A 233 -1.18 -11.64 -7.56
C GLU A 233 -1.95 -12.48 -6.52
N ILE A 234 -1.32 -13.52 -5.97
CA ILE A 234 -1.92 -14.34 -4.90
C ILE A 234 -2.20 -13.47 -3.67
N ILE A 235 -1.24 -12.62 -3.28
CA ILE A 235 -1.38 -11.75 -2.11
C ILE A 235 -2.45 -10.66 -2.32
N GLN A 236 -2.60 -10.10 -3.51
CA GLN A 236 -3.70 -9.17 -3.83
C GLN A 236 -5.07 -9.83 -3.64
N ARG A 237 -5.25 -11.06 -4.16
CA ARG A 237 -6.50 -11.83 -3.98
C ARG A 237 -6.75 -12.17 -2.50
N TYR A 238 -5.69 -12.48 -1.75
CA TYR A 238 -5.79 -12.71 -0.30
C TYR A 238 -6.23 -11.44 0.44
N ALA A 239 -5.67 -10.27 0.12
CA ALA A 239 -6.06 -9.00 0.71
C ALA A 239 -7.51 -8.62 0.39
N GLU A 240 -7.98 -8.93 -0.82
CA GLU A 240 -9.38 -8.76 -1.20
C GLU A 240 -10.28 -9.70 -0.38
N ALA A 241 -9.94 -10.98 -0.27
CA ALA A 241 -10.67 -11.93 0.55
C ALA A 241 -10.75 -11.46 2.02
N ASN A 242 -9.67 -10.88 2.55
CA ASN A 242 -9.67 -10.29 3.89
C ASN A 242 -10.72 -9.18 4.03
N ARG A 243 -10.74 -8.20 3.10
CA ARG A 243 -11.74 -7.09 3.12
C ARG A 243 -13.17 -7.60 3.01
N GLN A 244 -13.40 -8.56 2.11
CA GLN A 244 -14.73 -9.17 1.90
C GLN A 244 -15.21 -9.93 3.14
N ALA A 245 -14.32 -10.66 3.82
CA ALA A 245 -14.65 -11.39 5.05
C ALA A 245 -15.06 -10.43 6.19
N ILE A 246 -14.37 -9.29 6.33
CA ILE A 246 -14.75 -8.24 7.29
C ILE A 246 -16.14 -7.68 6.96
N ALA A 247 -16.37 -7.27 5.70
CA ALA A 247 -17.66 -6.74 5.28
C ALA A 247 -18.80 -7.73 5.55
N LYS A 248 -18.62 -8.99 5.17
CA LYS A 248 -19.57 -10.08 5.38
C LYS A 248 -19.92 -10.27 6.87
N ALA A 249 -18.91 -10.22 7.74
CA ALA A 249 -19.10 -10.34 9.20
C ALA A 249 -19.94 -9.19 9.75
N ILE A 250 -19.62 -7.94 9.38
CA ILE A 250 -20.32 -6.74 9.85
C ILE A 250 -21.76 -6.71 9.31
N LEU A 251 -21.94 -6.89 8.01
CA LEU A 251 -23.26 -6.89 7.36
C LEU A 251 -24.19 -7.95 7.94
N LYS A 252 -23.65 -9.15 8.21
CA LYS A 252 -24.39 -10.24 8.86
C LYS A 252 -24.80 -9.86 10.29
N ALA A 253 -23.89 -9.31 11.09
CA ALA A 253 -24.14 -8.92 12.48
C ALA A 253 -25.20 -7.82 12.57
N MET A 254 -25.19 -6.87 11.61
CA MET A 254 -26.14 -5.74 11.55
C MET A 254 -27.41 -6.03 10.76
N HIS A 255 -27.56 -7.25 10.22
CA HIS A 255 -28.71 -7.66 9.37
C HIS A 255 -28.95 -6.74 8.16
N ILE A 256 -27.85 -6.25 7.54
CA ILE A 256 -27.93 -5.33 6.40
C ILE A 256 -27.63 -6.08 5.09
N VAL A 257 -28.46 -5.83 4.07
CA VAL A 257 -28.22 -6.28 2.70
C VAL A 257 -27.65 -5.09 1.91
N PRO A 258 -26.42 -5.20 1.38
CA PRO A 258 -25.80 -4.11 0.64
C PRO A 258 -26.46 -3.91 -0.74
N GLN A 259 -26.42 -2.69 -1.25
CA GLN A 259 -26.95 -2.34 -2.58
C GLN A 259 -25.91 -2.56 -3.69
N GLU A 260 -24.68 -2.15 -3.43
CA GLU A 260 -23.54 -2.25 -4.34
C GLU A 260 -22.23 -2.21 -3.57
N GLN A 261 -21.14 -2.63 -4.19
CA GLN A 261 -19.79 -2.49 -3.65
C GLN A 261 -18.76 -2.34 -4.75
N PHE A 262 -17.61 -1.73 -4.42
CA PHE A 262 -16.43 -1.70 -5.26
C PHE A 262 -15.17 -1.67 -4.41
N THR A 263 -14.04 -2.09 -5.00
CA THR A 263 -12.73 -2.13 -4.33
C THR A 263 -11.76 -1.18 -5.02
N THR A 264 -10.80 -0.66 -4.26
CA THR A 264 -9.70 0.19 -4.75
C THR A 264 -8.42 -0.23 -4.06
N VAL A 265 -7.41 -0.65 -4.82
CA VAL A 265 -6.13 -1.14 -4.31
C VAL A 265 -5.04 -0.09 -4.55
N HIS A 266 -4.09 0.07 -3.64
CA HIS A 266 -3.08 1.12 -3.71
C HIS A 266 -1.61 0.70 -3.51
N ASN A 267 -1.34 -0.59 -3.30
CA ASN A 267 0.01 -1.15 -3.23
C ASN A 267 0.07 -2.42 -4.09
N TYR A 268 0.35 -2.26 -5.38
CA TYR A 268 0.35 -3.39 -6.31
C TYR A 268 1.00 -3.03 -7.65
N ILE A 269 1.17 -4.03 -8.51
CA ILE A 269 1.45 -3.86 -9.93
C ILE A 269 0.23 -4.37 -10.70
N ASP A 270 -0.26 -3.55 -11.61
CA ASP A 270 -1.30 -3.92 -12.55
C ASP A 270 -0.66 -4.77 -13.66
N HIS A 271 -0.97 -6.05 -13.71
CA HIS A 271 -0.36 -7.01 -14.64
C HIS A 271 -0.70 -6.74 -16.12
N GLU A 272 -1.84 -6.11 -16.41
CA GLU A 272 -2.22 -5.79 -17.79
C GLU A 272 -1.45 -4.60 -18.33
N SER A 273 -1.34 -3.53 -17.54
CA SER A 273 -0.69 -2.28 -17.94
C SER A 273 0.76 -2.18 -17.51
N MET A 274 1.25 -3.11 -16.69
CA MET A 274 2.57 -3.09 -16.06
C MET A 274 2.87 -1.74 -15.39
N ILE A 275 1.91 -1.25 -14.63
CA ILE A 275 2.03 -0.04 -13.82
C ILE A 275 2.11 -0.42 -12.35
N LEU A 276 3.23 -0.10 -11.73
CA LEU A 276 3.45 -0.18 -10.30
C LEU A 276 2.78 1.01 -9.60
N ARG A 277 2.09 0.74 -8.49
CA ARG A 277 1.48 1.73 -7.61
C ARG A 277 1.89 1.50 -6.16
N LYS A 278 2.48 2.51 -5.54
CA LYS A 278 2.77 2.56 -4.10
C LYS A 278 2.04 3.74 -3.48
N GLY A 279 0.99 3.49 -2.72
CA GLY A 279 0.13 4.56 -2.22
C GLY A 279 -0.49 5.38 -3.36
N ALA A 280 -0.91 4.69 -4.41
CA ALA A 280 -1.64 5.26 -5.54
C ALA A 280 -2.66 4.24 -6.05
N VAL A 281 -3.78 4.70 -6.58
CA VAL A 281 -4.87 3.87 -7.04
C VAL A 281 -5.03 3.92 -8.56
N SER A 282 -5.61 2.89 -9.14
CA SER A 282 -6.04 2.92 -10.54
C SER A 282 -7.12 3.98 -10.75
N ALA A 283 -7.04 4.68 -11.89
CA ALA A 283 -8.02 5.66 -12.36
C ALA A 283 -8.23 5.50 -13.88
N LYS A 284 -8.32 4.24 -14.33
CA LYS A 284 -8.65 3.90 -15.73
C LYS A 284 -9.98 4.57 -16.11
N LYS A 285 -10.19 4.82 -17.38
CA LYS A 285 -11.40 5.51 -17.86
C LYS A 285 -12.68 4.78 -17.44
N GLY A 286 -13.54 5.48 -16.70
CA GLY A 286 -14.81 4.93 -16.20
C GLY A 286 -14.70 4.05 -14.97
N GLU A 287 -13.50 3.84 -14.42
CA GLU A 287 -13.28 3.08 -13.19
C GLU A 287 -13.70 3.90 -11.96
N ARG A 288 -14.45 3.28 -11.05
CA ARG A 288 -14.81 3.90 -9.76
C ARG A 288 -13.69 3.70 -8.76
N LEU A 289 -13.36 4.76 -8.04
CA LEU A 289 -12.34 4.73 -7.00
C LEU A 289 -12.76 5.55 -5.79
N ILE A 290 -12.21 5.24 -4.63
CA ILE A 290 -12.40 5.98 -3.39
C ILE A 290 -11.05 6.52 -2.91
N ILE A 291 -11.03 7.79 -2.49
CA ILE A 291 -9.86 8.49 -1.96
C ILE A 291 -10.22 8.96 -0.54
N PRO A 292 -9.82 8.23 0.53
CA PRO A 292 -10.07 8.62 1.91
C PRO A 292 -9.18 9.81 2.29
N MET A 293 -9.74 10.75 3.03
CA MET A 293 -8.99 11.92 3.52
C MET A 293 -8.46 11.69 4.94
N ASN A 294 -9.35 11.64 5.91
CA ASN A 294 -9.05 11.37 7.31
C ASN A 294 -10.35 11.06 8.07
N MET A 295 -10.23 10.67 9.34
CA MET A 295 -11.33 10.22 10.20
C MET A 295 -12.47 11.25 10.39
N ARG A 296 -12.27 12.54 10.04
CA ARG A 296 -13.25 13.64 10.18
C ARG A 296 -13.82 14.08 8.83
N ASP A 297 -12.95 14.18 7.83
CA ASP A 297 -13.30 14.82 6.55
C ASP A 297 -13.93 13.83 5.56
N GLY A 298 -13.73 12.52 5.77
CA GLY A 298 -14.36 11.45 5.02
C GLY A 298 -13.61 11.09 3.75
N SER A 299 -14.35 10.71 2.72
CA SER A 299 -13.79 10.15 1.49
C SER A 299 -14.40 10.75 0.24
N LEU A 300 -13.63 10.76 -0.85
CA LEU A 300 -14.10 11.15 -2.18
C LEU A 300 -14.43 9.88 -2.98
N ILE A 301 -15.64 9.74 -3.47
CA ILE A 301 -16.00 8.75 -4.50
C ILE A 301 -15.79 9.42 -5.84
N CYS A 302 -14.95 8.82 -6.67
CA CYS A 302 -14.52 9.40 -7.94
C CYS A 302 -14.73 8.42 -9.10
N ILE A 303 -14.63 8.96 -10.32
CA ILE A 303 -14.55 8.19 -11.55
C ILE A 303 -13.28 8.57 -12.32
N GLY A 304 -12.49 7.57 -12.72
CA GLY A 304 -11.22 7.74 -13.42
C GLY A 304 -11.42 8.23 -14.85
N LYS A 305 -10.47 9.03 -15.33
CA LYS A 305 -10.42 9.57 -16.70
C LYS A 305 -9.51 8.80 -17.62
N GLY A 306 -8.66 7.89 -17.09
CA GLY A 306 -7.68 7.14 -17.88
C GLY A 306 -6.57 8.04 -18.43
N ASN A 307 -6.08 9.01 -17.66
CA ASN A 307 -5.05 9.94 -18.09
C ASN A 307 -3.67 9.25 -18.12
N ASP A 308 -3.12 9.03 -19.31
CA ASP A 308 -1.83 8.36 -19.51
C ASP A 308 -0.64 9.17 -18.96
N ASP A 309 -0.77 10.49 -18.87
CA ASP A 309 0.26 11.33 -18.26
C ASP A 309 0.32 11.16 -16.74
N TRP A 310 -0.70 10.56 -16.13
CA TRP A 310 -0.78 10.18 -14.74
C TRP A 310 -0.58 8.66 -14.50
N ASN A 311 -0.07 7.93 -15.48
CA ASN A 311 -0.04 6.47 -15.47
C ASN A 311 -1.44 5.88 -15.13
N GLN A 312 -2.51 6.51 -15.65
CA GLN A 312 -3.91 6.13 -15.36
C GLN A 312 -4.13 5.89 -13.85
N SER A 313 -3.61 6.79 -13.02
CA SER A 313 -3.60 6.65 -11.57
C SER A 313 -4.06 7.93 -10.87
N ALA A 314 -4.50 7.78 -9.62
CA ALA A 314 -4.89 8.87 -8.73
C ALA A 314 -4.26 8.68 -7.33
N PRO A 315 -4.25 9.71 -6.47
CA PRO A 315 -3.79 9.55 -5.09
C PRO A 315 -4.66 8.54 -4.34
N HIS A 316 -4.05 7.82 -3.39
CA HIS A 316 -4.77 6.83 -2.57
C HIS A 316 -5.42 7.44 -1.33
N GLY A 317 -5.12 8.70 -1.00
CA GLY A 317 -5.60 9.37 0.20
C GLY A 317 -5.22 10.85 0.24
N ALA A 318 -5.22 11.44 1.42
CA ALA A 318 -4.81 12.82 1.60
C ALA A 318 -3.28 13.00 1.62
N GLY A 319 -2.53 11.97 2.03
CA GLY A 319 -1.11 12.08 2.35
C GLY A 319 -0.86 12.75 3.70
N ARG A 320 0.26 12.42 4.32
CA ARG A 320 0.61 12.95 5.64
C ARG A 320 1.36 14.28 5.52
N LEU A 321 1.13 15.19 6.48
CA LEU A 321 1.90 16.43 6.66
C LEU A 321 3.07 16.23 7.61
N MET A 322 3.05 15.17 8.42
CA MET A 322 4.06 14.91 9.44
C MET A 322 4.19 13.42 9.73
N SER A 323 5.35 13.00 10.20
CA SER A 323 5.60 11.62 10.63
C SER A 323 4.72 11.23 11.82
N ARG A 324 4.56 9.92 12.06
CA ARG A 324 3.78 9.42 13.21
C ARG A 324 4.33 9.90 14.55
N SER A 325 5.65 9.89 14.72
CA SER A 325 6.32 10.39 15.92
C SER A 325 6.03 11.87 16.16
N LYS A 326 6.19 12.70 15.13
CA LYS A 326 5.91 14.13 15.22
C LYS A 326 4.44 14.43 15.55
N ALA A 327 3.50 13.65 14.99
CA ALA A 327 2.09 13.76 15.30
C ALA A 327 1.80 13.45 16.79
N ARG A 328 2.41 12.37 17.32
CA ARG A 328 2.30 11.99 18.75
C ARG A 328 2.86 13.06 19.70
N GLU A 329 3.90 13.76 19.29
CA GLU A 329 4.53 14.83 20.07
C GLU A 329 3.76 16.15 20.02
N SER A 330 3.16 16.48 18.87
CA SER A 330 2.61 17.81 18.59
C SER A 330 1.10 17.91 18.76
N ILE A 331 0.34 16.81 18.67
CA ILE A 331 -1.12 16.82 18.74
C ILE A 331 -1.58 16.53 20.18
N SER A 332 -2.40 17.40 20.75
CA SER A 332 -3.00 17.13 22.05
C SER A 332 -4.25 16.25 21.92
N LEU A 333 -4.46 15.36 22.90
CA LEU A 333 -5.65 14.48 22.93
C LEU A 333 -6.95 15.31 23.02
N GLY A 334 -6.92 16.47 23.66
CA GLY A 334 -8.07 17.39 23.73
C GLY A 334 -8.46 17.93 22.35
N ALA A 335 -7.48 18.41 21.57
CA ALA A 335 -7.72 18.87 20.20
C ALA A 335 -8.20 17.71 19.29
N TYR A 336 -7.64 16.52 19.45
CA TYR A 336 -8.08 15.34 18.72
C TYR A 336 -9.55 15.01 19.01
N ARG A 337 -9.95 14.92 20.28
CA ARG A 337 -11.34 14.68 20.70
C ARG A 337 -12.29 15.73 20.14
N GLU A 338 -11.93 17.01 20.26
CA GLU A 338 -12.77 18.11 19.75
C GLU A 338 -12.94 18.04 18.23
N SER A 339 -11.87 17.69 17.49
CA SER A 339 -11.95 17.54 16.04
C SER A 339 -12.89 16.42 15.59
N MET A 340 -13.09 15.41 16.45
CA MET A 340 -13.88 14.20 16.17
C MET A 340 -15.28 14.23 16.81
N ARG A 341 -15.71 15.34 17.42
CA ARG A 341 -16.99 15.44 18.18
C ARG A 341 -18.24 15.03 17.41
N ASN A 342 -18.21 15.10 16.08
CA ASN A 342 -19.34 14.74 15.21
C ASN A 342 -19.23 13.33 14.62
N VAL A 343 -18.19 12.58 14.99
CA VAL A 343 -17.95 11.21 14.52
C VAL A 343 -17.95 10.28 15.73
N HIS A 344 -18.85 9.31 15.74
CA HIS A 344 -18.87 8.30 16.77
C HIS A 344 -17.63 7.40 16.64
N SER A 345 -16.78 7.39 17.67
CA SER A 345 -15.58 6.56 17.69
C SER A 345 -15.17 6.23 19.12
N SER A 346 -15.05 4.97 19.43
CA SER A 346 -14.53 4.45 20.70
C SER A 346 -13.00 4.31 20.71
N CYS A 347 -12.32 4.77 19.64
CA CYS A 347 -10.88 4.58 19.43
C CYS A 347 -10.04 5.86 19.62
N ILE A 348 -10.64 6.97 20.06
CA ILE A 348 -9.93 8.25 20.22
C ILE A 348 -9.10 8.22 21.51
N SER A 349 -7.83 7.91 21.39
CA SER A 349 -6.88 7.74 22.48
C SER A 349 -5.48 8.21 22.10
N TYR A 350 -4.53 8.16 23.03
CA TYR A 350 -3.12 8.39 22.74
C TYR A 350 -2.53 7.39 21.74
N ASP A 351 -3.03 6.15 21.72
CA ASP A 351 -2.55 5.09 20.82
C ASP A 351 -2.90 5.35 19.33
N THR A 352 -3.94 6.16 19.09
CA THR A 352 -4.41 6.52 17.75
C THR A 352 -4.18 7.99 17.38
N ILE A 353 -3.48 8.77 18.24
CA ILE A 353 -3.33 10.23 18.08
C ILE A 353 -2.55 10.60 16.81
N ASP A 354 -1.65 9.73 16.36
CA ASP A 354 -0.90 9.90 15.12
C ASP A 354 -1.77 9.80 13.85
N GLU A 355 -3.01 9.32 13.99
CA GLU A 355 -4.01 9.26 12.93
C GLU A 355 -5.04 10.42 13.01
N ALA A 356 -4.85 11.37 13.94
CA ALA A 356 -5.72 12.53 14.07
C ALA A 356 -5.79 13.34 12.75
N PRO A 357 -6.92 13.99 12.44
CA PRO A 357 -7.11 14.71 11.17
C PRO A 357 -6.02 15.75 10.85
N PHE A 358 -5.39 16.31 11.86
CA PHE A 358 -4.32 17.32 11.74
C PHE A 358 -3.00 16.75 11.15
N ALA A 359 -2.83 15.44 11.12
CA ALA A 359 -1.65 14.78 10.57
C ALA A 359 -1.66 14.69 9.03
N TYR A 360 -2.77 15.07 8.37
CA TYR A 360 -3.03 14.88 6.95
C TYR A 360 -3.17 16.21 6.21
N LYS A 361 -2.86 16.20 4.89
CA LYS A 361 -3.08 17.34 3.98
C LYS A 361 -4.57 17.68 3.89
N ASP A 362 -4.86 18.94 3.60
CA ASP A 362 -6.24 19.41 3.45
C ASP A 362 -6.92 18.78 2.22
N MET A 363 -8.17 18.37 2.38
CA MET A 363 -8.97 17.80 1.29
C MET A 363 -9.04 18.73 0.06
N LYS A 364 -9.10 20.06 0.26
CA LYS A 364 -9.16 21.03 -0.84
C LYS A 364 -7.88 21.05 -1.66
N GLU A 365 -6.72 20.82 -1.02
CA GLU A 365 -5.45 20.71 -1.74
C GLU A 365 -5.48 19.53 -2.70
N ILE A 366 -5.89 18.35 -2.20
CA ILE A 366 -5.98 17.14 -3.01
C ILE A 366 -7.02 17.30 -4.13
N MET A 367 -8.22 17.77 -3.80
CA MET A 367 -9.27 18.03 -4.80
C MET A 367 -8.82 19.01 -5.88
N GLY A 368 -8.02 20.02 -5.51
CA GLY A 368 -7.48 21.01 -6.45
C GLY A 368 -6.41 20.45 -7.41
N CYS A 369 -5.90 19.24 -7.17
CA CYS A 369 -4.89 18.59 -8.00
C CYS A 369 -5.43 17.46 -8.87
N ILE A 370 -6.46 16.73 -8.43
CA ILE A 370 -6.90 15.47 -9.05
C ILE A 370 -7.77 15.61 -10.30
N GLY A 371 -8.24 16.85 -10.61
CA GLY A 371 -9.11 17.12 -11.78
C GLY A 371 -8.60 16.54 -13.11
N PRO A 372 -7.30 16.51 -13.41
CA PRO A 372 -6.78 15.88 -14.63
C PRO A 372 -6.96 14.37 -14.69
N THR A 373 -7.04 13.65 -13.55
CA THR A 373 -7.04 12.19 -13.52
C THR A 373 -8.37 11.57 -13.12
N CYS A 374 -9.20 12.25 -12.34
CA CYS A 374 -10.53 11.76 -11.98
C CYS A 374 -11.53 12.91 -11.74
N ASP A 375 -12.82 12.60 -11.86
CA ASP A 375 -13.92 13.48 -11.46
C ASP A 375 -14.48 13.02 -10.12
N VAL A 376 -14.68 13.96 -9.20
CA VAL A 376 -15.33 13.70 -7.91
C VAL A 376 -16.84 13.60 -8.14
N LEU A 377 -17.41 12.42 -7.93
CA LEU A 377 -18.85 12.17 -8.02
C LEU A 377 -19.54 12.59 -6.72
N GLU A 378 -18.93 12.26 -5.57
CA GLU A 378 -19.52 12.48 -4.28
C GLU A 378 -18.48 12.59 -3.17
N VAL A 379 -18.79 13.39 -2.14
CA VAL A 379 -18.03 13.44 -0.87
C VAL A 379 -18.91 12.76 0.18
N ILE A 380 -18.44 11.68 0.75
CA ILE A 380 -19.08 10.98 1.86
C ILE A 380 -18.41 11.37 3.17
N LYS A 381 -19.24 11.57 4.22
CA LYS A 381 -18.80 12.13 5.52
C LYS A 381 -18.91 11.10 6.64
N PRO A 382 -17.88 10.87 7.46
CA PRO A 382 -17.94 9.86 8.50
C PRO A 382 -18.96 10.23 9.58
N ILE A 383 -19.73 9.22 9.97
CA ILE A 383 -20.58 9.23 11.15
C ILE A 383 -20.08 8.26 12.20
N TYR A 384 -19.26 7.28 11.79
CA TYR A 384 -18.62 6.29 12.65
C TYR A 384 -17.21 5.98 12.12
N ASN A 385 -16.25 5.81 13.03
CA ASN A 385 -14.91 5.34 12.68
C ASN A 385 -14.33 4.43 13.77
N PHE A 386 -13.77 3.28 13.35
CA PHE A 386 -13.06 2.32 14.17
C PHE A 386 -11.62 2.16 13.66
N LYS A 387 -10.66 2.32 14.56
CA LYS A 387 -9.24 2.04 14.34
C LYS A 387 -8.71 1.13 15.43
N ALA A 388 -7.79 0.23 15.06
CA ALA A 388 -7.04 -0.50 16.06
C ALA A 388 -5.95 0.39 16.67
N SER A 389 -5.72 0.25 17.96
CA SER A 389 -4.46 0.67 18.58
C SER A 389 -3.31 -0.11 17.95
N SER A 390 -2.25 0.57 17.58
CA SER A 390 -1.03 -0.02 17.00
C SER A 390 -0.16 -0.68 18.06
#